data_0eb4270ea0f366f47b21278436984018
#
_entry.id   0eb4270ea0f366f47b21278436984018
#
_cell.length_a   1.000
_cell.length_b   1.000
_cell.length_c   1.000
_cell.angle_alpha   90.00
_cell.angle_beta   90.00
_cell.angle_gamma   90.00
#
_symmetry.space_group_name_H-M   'P 1'
#
loop_
_entity.id
_entity.type
_entity.pdbx_description
1 polymer ?
#
loop_
_entity_poly.entity_id
_entity_poly.type
_entity_poly.pdbx_seq_one_letter_code
_entity_poly.pdbx_strand_id
1 'polypeptide(L)'
;MEKILGTRTAIKIVSCLLKNPHKEFMEIYLIKESNVGKGAGADAINRLHSSNIVTIKRAGNTKIIRLNTLNPVTFAIRQLFDQYKFLTLPETRISAISLFKEKVCSRSKAIIVFGSLAAGTYDENSDIDLLVIIDNEKEIKEIKKCINEIHELLGEYINVHFLNSNQARNEFNKNELIRTALISGILVYGGDHVREIMKSPGDLKELSFIRERINAATRNYANKDHESTKEIVFSVVEDMAFLVCKLEGVDALSRKDALSKISKLNEYKVLSEMDKFNVGNMLEVMEDIYIKIFNRKILKGEYIER
;
A
#
# COMPACT_ATOMS: atom_id res chain seq x y z
N MET A 1 -20.82 -15.22 3.50
CA MET A 1 -20.30 -14.38 2.39
C MET A 1 -21.35 -13.40 1.90
N GLU A 2 -22.58 -13.79 1.63
CA GLU A 2 -23.66 -12.88 1.18
C GLU A 2 -23.87 -11.67 2.10
N LYS A 3 -23.85 -11.85 3.41
CA LYS A 3 -24.00 -10.74 4.37
C LYS A 3 -22.86 -9.72 4.30
N ILE A 4 -21.70 -10.12 3.81
CA ILE A 4 -20.48 -9.27 3.73
C ILE A 4 -20.32 -8.68 2.35
N LEU A 5 -20.26 -9.52 1.32
CA LEU A 5 -19.95 -9.14 -0.07
C LEU A 5 -21.16 -9.32 -1.03
N GLY A 6 -22.36 -9.56 -0.52
CA GLY A 6 -23.55 -9.88 -1.32
C GLY A 6 -24.07 -8.73 -2.20
N THR A 7 -23.41 -7.57 -2.21
CA THR A 7 -23.81 -6.45 -3.05
C THR A 7 -22.62 -5.87 -3.79
N ARG A 8 -22.83 -5.42 -5.04
CA ARG A 8 -21.83 -4.70 -5.83
C ARG A 8 -21.27 -3.49 -5.07
N THR A 9 -22.09 -2.82 -4.26
CA THR A 9 -21.68 -1.68 -3.42
C THR A 9 -20.65 -2.09 -2.38
N ALA A 10 -20.89 -3.20 -1.64
CA ALA A 10 -19.94 -3.70 -0.64
C ALA A 10 -18.60 -4.10 -1.26
N ILE A 11 -18.65 -4.77 -2.42
CA ILE A 11 -17.44 -5.14 -3.17
C ILE A 11 -16.64 -3.90 -3.55
N LYS A 12 -17.27 -2.85 -4.09
CA LYS A 12 -16.59 -1.60 -4.48
C LYS A 12 -15.95 -0.91 -3.27
N ILE A 13 -16.64 -0.84 -2.13
CA ILE A 13 -16.13 -0.23 -0.91
C ILE A 13 -14.92 -1.01 -0.39
N VAL A 14 -15.03 -2.34 -0.31
CA VAL A 14 -13.91 -3.18 0.14
C VAL A 14 -12.73 -3.09 -0.82
N SER A 15 -12.98 -3.06 -2.14
CA SER A 15 -11.93 -2.87 -3.15
C SER A 15 -11.20 -1.54 -2.97
N CYS A 16 -11.92 -0.44 -2.69
CA CYS A 16 -11.34 0.87 -2.41
C CYS A 16 -10.46 0.83 -1.14
N LEU A 17 -10.97 0.22 -0.06
CA LEU A 17 -10.23 0.08 1.19
C LEU A 17 -8.98 -0.81 1.05
N LEU A 18 -9.03 -1.88 0.25
CA LEU A 18 -7.89 -2.78 0.03
C LEU A 18 -6.76 -2.14 -0.79
N LYS A 19 -7.06 -1.12 -1.60
CA LYS A 19 -6.01 -0.33 -2.28
C LYS A 19 -5.17 0.48 -1.31
N ASN A 20 -5.79 0.94 -0.19
CA ASN A 20 -5.16 1.77 0.82
C ASN A 20 -5.52 1.28 2.23
N PRO A 21 -5.06 0.09 2.66
CA PRO A 21 -5.57 -0.59 3.85
C PRO A 21 -5.29 0.11 5.18
N HIS A 22 -4.33 1.05 5.21
CA HIS A 22 -3.99 1.85 6.40
C HIS A 22 -4.61 3.25 6.41
N LYS A 23 -5.21 3.67 5.28
CA LYS A 23 -5.87 4.97 5.18
C LYS A 23 -7.14 5.00 6.02
N GLU A 24 -7.34 6.09 6.74
CA GLU A 24 -8.61 6.42 7.37
C GLU A 24 -9.44 7.29 6.42
N PHE A 25 -10.66 6.85 6.15
CA PHE A 25 -11.58 7.54 5.26
C PHE A 25 -12.73 8.17 6.03
N MET A 26 -13.06 9.42 5.77
CA MET A 26 -14.39 9.91 6.10
C MET A 26 -15.43 9.18 5.26
N GLU A 27 -16.57 8.80 5.86
CA GLU A 27 -17.62 8.03 5.19
C GLU A 27 -18.03 8.60 3.84
N ILE A 28 -18.17 9.92 3.75
CA ILE A 28 -18.59 10.61 2.52
C ILE A 28 -17.54 10.47 1.40
N TYR A 29 -16.25 10.55 1.74
CA TYR A 29 -15.17 10.40 0.74
C TYR A 29 -15.01 8.95 0.31
N LEU A 30 -15.12 7.99 1.23
CA LEU A 30 -15.09 6.57 0.87
C LEU A 30 -16.22 6.22 -0.11
N ILE A 31 -17.43 6.71 0.14
CA ILE A 31 -18.58 6.52 -0.74
C ILE A 31 -18.33 7.13 -2.12
N LYS A 32 -17.81 8.37 -2.17
CA LYS A 32 -17.46 9.08 -3.42
C LYS A 32 -16.38 8.32 -4.19
N GLU A 33 -15.29 7.98 -3.54
CA GLU A 33 -14.14 7.28 -4.16
C GLU A 33 -14.50 5.87 -4.64
N SER A 34 -15.41 5.20 -3.92
CA SER A 34 -15.95 3.89 -4.35
C SER A 34 -16.97 3.99 -5.50
N ASN A 35 -17.35 5.20 -5.91
CA ASN A 35 -18.37 5.45 -6.93
C ASN A 35 -19.66 4.66 -6.67
N VAL A 36 -20.28 4.90 -5.50
CA VAL A 36 -21.52 4.28 -5.05
C VAL A 36 -22.50 5.33 -4.52
N GLY A 37 -23.80 5.02 -4.55
CA GLY A 37 -24.82 5.91 -4.02
C GLY A 37 -24.73 6.04 -2.48
N LYS A 38 -25.02 7.24 -1.94
CA LYS A 38 -24.85 7.59 -0.53
C LYS A 38 -25.58 6.63 0.43
N GLY A 39 -26.86 6.33 0.21
CA GLY A 39 -27.62 5.41 1.05
C GLY A 39 -27.08 3.99 1.01
N ALA A 40 -26.91 3.44 -0.20
CA ALA A 40 -26.36 2.10 -0.39
C ALA A 40 -24.93 1.97 0.15
N GLY A 41 -24.12 3.03 0.05
CA GLY A 41 -22.78 3.09 0.61
C GLY A 41 -22.77 3.03 2.13
N ALA A 42 -23.61 3.85 2.79
CA ALA A 42 -23.74 3.85 4.24
C ALA A 42 -24.24 2.49 4.78
N ASP A 43 -25.21 1.88 4.12
CA ASP A 43 -25.72 0.55 4.49
C ASP A 43 -24.65 -0.54 4.32
N ALA A 44 -23.87 -0.48 3.24
CA ALA A 44 -22.78 -1.42 3.03
C ALA A 44 -21.69 -1.25 4.10
N ILE A 45 -21.30 -0.01 4.44
CA ILE A 45 -20.32 0.27 5.51
C ILE A 45 -20.81 -0.26 6.85
N ASN A 46 -22.07 -0.05 7.21
CA ASN A 46 -22.64 -0.55 8.45
C ASN A 46 -22.63 -2.09 8.50
N ARG A 47 -22.94 -2.78 7.39
CA ARG A 47 -22.83 -4.25 7.29
C ARG A 47 -21.39 -4.75 7.40
N LEU A 48 -20.45 -4.07 6.78
CA LEU A 48 -19.03 -4.40 6.89
C LEU A 48 -18.52 -4.19 8.31
N HIS A 49 -19.05 -3.17 9.02
CA HIS A 49 -18.72 -2.93 10.41
C HIS A 49 -19.30 -4.01 11.33
N SER A 50 -20.57 -4.38 11.18
CA SER A 50 -21.18 -5.46 11.97
C SER A 50 -20.49 -6.82 11.75
N SER A 51 -19.83 -7.01 10.61
CA SER A 51 -18.98 -8.18 10.30
C SER A 51 -17.53 -8.00 10.70
N ASN A 52 -17.17 -6.90 11.37
CA ASN A 52 -15.83 -6.56 11.82
C ASN A 52 -14.77 -6.48 10.69
N ILE A 53 -15.21 -6.25 9.45
CA ILE A 53 -14.34 -6.04 8.28
C ILE A 53 -13.76 -4.63 8.29
N VAL A 54 -14.54 -3.65 8.77
CA VAL A 54 -14.09 -2.29 8.98
C VAL A 54 -14.30 -1.87 10.42
N THR A 55 -13.49 -0.95 10.89
CA THR A 55 -13.70 -0.22 12.15
C THR A 55 -14.29 1.14 11.84
N ILE A 56 -15.22 1.60 12.67
CA ILE A 56 -15.81 2.94 12.61
C ILE A 56 -15.45 3.68 13.88
N LYS A 57 -14.79 4.82 13.74
CA LYS A 57 -14.60 5.80 14.82
C LYS A 57 -15.44 7.03 14.50
N ARG A 58 -15.91 7.73 15.52
CA ARG A 58 -16.59 9.02 15.34
C ARG A 58 -15.62 10.16 15.69
N ALA A 59 -15.59 11.16 14.81
CA ALA A 59 -14.93 12.42 15.02
C ALA A 59 -16.00 13.50 14.84
N GLY A 60 -16.51 14.04 15.94
CA GLY A 60 -17.72 14.87 15.92
C GLY A 60 -18.90 14.12 15.29
N ASN A 61 -19.53 14.72 14.28
CA ASN A 61 -20.64 14.14 13.53
C ASN A 61 -20.18 13.26 12.34
N THR A 62 -18.86 13.12 12.12
CA THR A 62 -18.30 12.40 10.97
C THR A 62 -17.88 11.01 11.39
N LYS A 63 -18.21 10.01 10.58
CA LYS A 63 -17.68 8.66 10.72
C LYS A 63 -16.35 8.53 9.97
N ILE A 64 -15.36 8.00 10.66
CA ILE A 64 -14.06 7.64 10.12
C ILE A 64 -14.00 6.13 9.97
N ILE A 65 -13.78 5.67 8.75
CA ILE A 65 -13.80 4.26 8.36
C ILE A 65 -12.36 3.80 8.10
N ARG A 66 -11.98 2.67 8.65
CA ARG A 66 -10.69 2.01 8.40
C ARG A 66 -10.89 0.51 8.19
N LEU A 67 -10.11 -0.08 7.29
CA LEU A 67 -10.09 -1.53 7.11
C LEU A 67 -9.52 -2.21 8.36
N ASN A 68 -10.18 -3.26 8.84
CA ASN A 68 -9.67 -4.08 9.94
C ASN A 68 -8.75 -5.17 9.40
N THR A 69 -7.49 -4.84 9.17
CA THR A 69 -6.48 -5.73 8.57
C THR A 69 -6.11 -6.93 9.45
N LEU A 70 -6.43 -6.87 10.75
CA LEU A 70 -6.14 -7.97 11.68
C LEU A 70 -7.23 -9.05 11.68
N ASN A 71 -8.42 -8.75 11.13
CA ASN A 71 -9.51 -9.72 11.06
C ASN A 71 -9.20 -10.82 10.04
N PRO A 72 -9.26 -12.10 10.42
CA PRO A 72 -9.00 -13.22 9.50
C PRO A 72 -9.88 -13.21 8.25
N VAL A 73 -11.15 -12.79 8.38
CA VAL A 73 -12.09 -12.71 7.25
C VAL A 73 -11.68 -11.60 6.29
N THR A 74 -11.22 -10.45 6.79
CA THR A 74 -10.67 -9.37 5.96
C THR A 74 -9.47 -9.87 5.17
N PHE A 75 -8.61 -10.67 5.80
CA PHE A 75 -7.46 -11.25 5.12
C PHE A 75 -7.87 -12.25 4.03
N ALA A 76 -8.87 -13.10 4.30
CA ALA A 76 -9.42 -14.01 3.30
C ALA A 76 -10.05 -13.26 2.10
N ILE A 77 -10.76 -12.16 2.37
CA ILE A 77 -11.29 -11.29 1.32
C ILE A 77 -10.14 -10.69 0.50
N ARG A 78 -9.08 -10.22 1.13
CA ARG A 78 -7.88 -9.74 0.45
C ARG A 78 -7.32 -10.82 -0.47
N GLN A 79 -7.14 -12.04 0.01
CA GLN A 79 -6.64 -13.15 -0.82
C GLN A 79 -7.51 -13.39 -2.05
N LEU A 80 -8.84 -13.30 -1.91
CA LEU A 80 -9.77 -13.41 -3.04
C LEU A 80 -9.54 -12.29 -4.07
N PHE A 81 -9.37 -11.04 -3.61
CA PHE A 81 -9.06 -9.90 -4.50
C PHE A 81 -7.68 -10.04 -5.15
N ASP A 82 -6.69 -10.55 -4.42
CA ASP A 82 -5.35 -10.82 -4.97
C ASP A 82 -5.41 -11.88 -6.08
N GLN A 83 -6.18 -12.96 -5.88
CA GLN A 83 -6.38 -13.97 -6.92
C GLN A 83 -7.10 -13.39 -8.15
N TYR A 84 -8.14 -12.60 -7.95
CA TYR A 84 -8.80 -11.92 -9.07
C TYR A 84 -7.83 -11.00 -9.82
N LYS A 85 -7.05 -10.21 -9.12
CA LYS A 85 -6.04 -9.33 -9.69
C LYS A 85 -4.96 -10.12 -10.45
N PHE A 86 -4.52 -11.24 -9.90
CA PHE A 86 -3.59 -12.16 -10.56
C PHE A 86 -4.14 -12.64 -11.91
N LEU A 87 -5.41 -13.05 -11.98
CA LEU A 87 -6.06 -13.52 -13.19
C LEU A 87 -6.29 -12.41 -14.24
N THR A 88 -6.12 -11.14 -13.89
CA THR A 88 -6.20 -10.01 -14.84
C THR A 88 -4.84 -9.61 -15.43
N LEU A 89 -3.75 -10.25 -15.00
CA LEU A 89 -2.42 -10.04 -15.58
C LEU A 89 -2.33 -10.62 -17.01
N PRO A 90 -1.33 -10.21 -17.81
CA PRO A 90 -1.05 -10.84 -19.10
C PRO A 90 -0.81 -12.34 -18.97
N GLU A 91 -1.23 -13.12 -19.96
CA GLU A 91 -1.18 -14.59 -19.91
C GLU A 91 0.24 -15.13 -19.72
N THR A 92 1.25 -14.51 -20.36
CA THR A 92 2.66 -14.88 -20.21
C THR A 92 3.13 -14.69 -18.77
N ARG A 93 2.73 -13.58 -18.13
CA ARG A 93 3.04 -13.27 -16.73
C ARG A 93 2.36 -14.27 -15.78
N ILE A 94 1.10 -14.58 -16.02
CA ILE A 94 0.36 -15.60 -15.25
C ILE A 94 1.08 -16.94 -15.36
N SER A 95 1.49 -17.33 -16.56
CA SER A 95 2.17 -18.60 -16.82
C SER A 95 3.52 -18.66 -16.11
N ALA A 96 4.35 -17.60 -16.20
CA ALA A 96 5.64 -17.53 -15.55
C ALA A 96 5.53 -17.59 -14.01
N ILE A 97 4.62 -16.82 -13.43
CA ILE A 97 4.40 -16.80 -11.97
C ILE A 97 3.82 -18.14 -11.49
N SER A 98 2.91 -18.75 -12.25
CA SER A 98 2.32 -20.06 -11.91
C SER A 98 3.37 -21.16 -11.92
N LEU A 99 4.22 -21.20 -12.95
CA LEU A 99 5.31 -22.15 -13.05
C LEU A 99 6.35 -21.94 -11.93
N PHE A 100 6.69 -20.68 -11.63
CA PHE A 100 7.56 -20.34 -10.51
C PHE A 100 6.96 -20.84 -9.18
N LYS A 101 5.69 -20.54 -8.93
CA LYS A 101 4.97 -21.03 -7.74
C LYS A 101 5.06 -22.55 -7.61
N GLU A 102 4.74 -23.27 -8.69
CA GLU A 102 4.75 -24.74 -8.69
C GLU A 102 6.13 -25.31 -8.29
N LYS A 103 7.20 -24.76 -8.88
CA LYS A 103 8.58 -25.21 -8.61
C LYS A 103 9.11 -24.78 -7.22
N VAL A 104 8.60 -23.67 -6.64
CA VAL A 104 9.21 -23.01 -5.48
C VAL A 104 8.37 -23.11 -4.19
N CYS A 105 7.07 -23.37 -4.28
CA CYS A 105 6.19 -23.36 -3.10
C CYS A 105 6.65 -24.33 -1.99
N SER A 106 7.20 -25.52 -2.31
CA SER A 106 7.71 -26.46 -1.33
C SER A 106 8.98 -26.00 -0.60
N ARG A 107 9.70 -25.01 -1.17
CA ARG A 107 10.95 -24.42 -0.66
C ARG A 107 10.77 -23.05 -0.02
N SER A 108 9.56 -22.49 -0.08
CA SER A 108 9.25 -21.14 0.39
C SER A 108 8.13 -21.15 1.42
N LYS A 109 8.06 -20.12 2.24
CA LYS A 109 6.98 -19.84 3.18
C LYS A 109 5.91 -18.95 2.59
N ALA A 110 6.31 -18.03 1.69
CA ALA A 110 5.39 -17.16 0.97
C ALA A 110 6.00 -16.68 -0.34
N ILE A 111 5.14 -16.39 -1.32
CA ILE A 111 5.48 -15.79 -2.62
C ILE A 111 4.48 -14.66 -2.87
N ILE A 112 4.99 -13.46 -3.10
CA ILE A 112 4.20 -12.25 -3.32
C ILE A 112 4.74 -11.53 -4.55
N VAL A 113 3.86 -11.22 -5.51
CA VAL A 113 4.17 -10.32 -6.63
C VAL A 113 4.06 -8.89 -6.13
N PHE A 114 5.03 -8.05 -6.42
CA PHE A 114 4.99 -6.63 -6.05
C PHE A 114 5.46 -5.74 -7.22
N GLY A 115 5.85 -4.50 -6.98
CA GLY A 115 6.33 -3.59 -8.02
C GLY A 115 5.23 -3.14 -8.98
N SER A 116 5.65 -2.82 -10.21
CA SER A 116 4.78 -2.28 -11.27
C SER A 116 3.63 -3.22 -11.62
N LEU A 117 3.90 -4.52 -11.64
CA LEU A 117 2.91 -5.55 -11.95
C LEU A 117 1.77 -5.57 -10.93
N ALA A 118 2.12 -5.53 -9.64
CA ALA A 118 1.12 -5.45 -8.57
C ALA A 118 0.43 -4.08 -8.51
N ALA A 119 1.09 -3.00 -8.88
CA ALA A 119 0.50 -1.67 -8.94
C ALA A 119 -0.42 -1.46 -10.16
N GLY A 120 -0.31 -2.29 -11.19
CA GLY A 120 -1.02 -2.13 -12.47
C GLY A 120 -0.45 -0.99 -13.34
N THR A 121 0.83 -0.63 -13.13
CA THR A 121 1.56 0.41 -13.87
C THR A 121 2.65 -0.15 -14.76
N TYR A 122 2.65 -1.46 -14.98
CA TYR A 122 3.61 -2.18 -15.81
C TYR A 122 3.42 -1.90 -17.31
N ASP A 123 4.50 -2.08 -18.06
CA ASP A 123 4.54 -2.14 -19.52
C ASP A 123 5.08 -3.50 -20.01
N GLU A 124 5.27 -3.63 -21.32
CA GLU A 124 5.75 -4.88 -21.93
C GLU A 124 7.17 -5.25 -21.49
N ASN A 125 8.02 -4.26 -21.14
CA ASN A 125 9.40 -4.45 -20.73
C ASN A 125 9.59 -4.56 -19.20
N SER A 126 8.49 -4.48 -18.43
CA SER A 126 8.57 -4.54 -16.99
C SER A 126 8.88 -5.96 -16.50
N ASP A 127 9.84 -6.09 -15.59
CA ASP A 127 10.18 -7.35 -14.92
C ASP A 127 9.04 -7.82 -13.99
N ILE A 128 9.06 -9.11 -13.67
CA ILE A 128 8.20 -9.69 -12.63
C ILE A 128 8.95 -9.61 -11.30
N ASP A 129 8.58 -8.67 -10.44
CA ASP A 129 9.17 -8.54 -9.10
C ASP A 129 8.47 -9.46 -8.10
N LEU A 130 9.22 -10.37 -7.48
CA LEU A 130 8.74 -11.30 -6.48
C LEU A 130 9.44 -11.11 -5.14
N LEU A 131 8.68 -11.05 -4.07
CA LEU A 131 9.18 -11.22 -2.71
C LEU A 131 8.96 -12.68 -2.31
N VAL A 132 10.03 -13.39 -2.01
CA VAL A 132 10.00 -14.80 -1.58
C VAL A 132 10.52 -14.92 -0.16
N ILE A 133 9.68 -15.44 0.72
CA ILE A 133 10.06 -15.67 2.11
C ILE A 133 10.49 -17.15 2.24
N ILE A 134 11.74 -17.33 2.69
CA ILE A 134 12.37 -18.64 2.88
C ILE A 134 12.99 -18.73 4.27
N ASP A 135 13.12 -19.92 4.83
CA ASP A 135 13.84 -20.13 6.11
C ASP A 135 15.21 -20.77 5.90
N ASN A 136 15.46 -21.34 4.72
CA ASN A 136 16.72 -22.02 4.41
C ASN A 136 17.40 -21.34 3.21
N GLU A 137 18.49 -20.63 3.45
CA GLU A 137 19.25 -19.91 2.41
C GLU A 137 19.85 -20.85 1.34
N LYS A 138 20.01 -22.15 1.64
CA LYS A 138 20.49 -23.13 0.65
C LYS A 138 19.53 -23.26 -0.53
N GLU A 139 18.25 -23.01 -0.32
CA GLU A 139 17.23 -23.07 -1.36
C GLU A 139 17.38 -21.96 -2.42
N ILE A 140 18.07 -20.84 -2.10
CA ILE A 140 18.25 -19.70 -3.02
C ILE A 140 18.88 -20.15 -4.32
N LYS A 141 19.89 -21.04 -4.27
CA LYS A 141 20.59 -21.53 -5.46
C LYS A 141 19.65 -22.29 -6.40
N GLU A 142 18.81 -23.17 -5.85
CA GLU A 142 17.84 -23.93 -6.64
C GLU A 142 16.73 -23.04 -7.19
N ILE A 143 16.27 -22.05 -6.39
CA ILE A 143 15.28 -21.08 -6.86
C ILE A 143 15.83 -20.24 -8.00
N LYS A 144 17.09 -19.77 -7.91
CA LYS A 144 17.75 -19.03 -9.02
C LYS A 144 17.88 -19.89 -10.29
N LYS A 145 18.11 -21.19 -10.16
CA LYS A 145 18.10 -22.09 -11.32
C LYS A 145 16.72 -22.16 -11.97
N CYS A 146 15.66 -22.28 -11.16
CA CYS A 146 14.28 -22.26 -11.66
C CYS A 146 13.95 -20.95 -12.40
N ILE A 147 14.46 -19.80 -11.93
CA ILE A 147 14.27 -18.50 -12.61
C ILE A 147 14.86 -18.54 -14.02
N ASN A 148 16.09 -19.03 -14.17
CA ASN A 148 16.73 -19.14 -15.47
C ASN A 148 15.95 -20.08 -16.42
N GLU A 149 15.50 -21.23 -15.92
CA GLU A 149 14.66 -22.15 -16.69
C GLU A 149 13.35 -21.51 -17.18
N ILE A 150 12.72 -20.68 -16.34
CA ILE A 150 11.49 -19.96 -16.70
C ILE A 150 11.78 -18.88 -17.75
N HIS A 151 12.88 -18.15 -17.60
CA HIS A 151 13.30 -17.17 -18.57
C HIS A 151 13.59 -17.82 -19.95
N GLU A 152 14.33 -18.91 -19.98
CA GLU A 152 14.61 -19.67 -21.21
C GLU A 152 13.32 -20.19 -21.89
N LEU A 153 12.34 -20.59 -21.09
CA LEU A 153 11.09 -21.18 -21.60
C LEU A 153 10.07 -20.14 -22.06
N LEU A 154 9.93 -19.03 -21.33
CA LEU A 154 8.83 -18.06 -21.51
C LEU A 154 9.32 -16.67 -21.90
N GLY A 155 10.62 -16.39 -21.89
CA GLY A 155 11.19 -15.07 -22.17
C GLY A 155 10.93 -14.03 -21.08
N GLU A 156 10.34 -14.42 -19.95
CA GLU A 156 9.98 -13.49 -18.88
C GLU A 156 11.12 -13.31 -17.87
N TYR A 157 11.41 -12.06 -17.50
CA TYR A 157 12.40 -11.74 -16.48
C TYR A 157 11.76 -11.72 -15.10
N ILE A 158 12.28 -12.55 -14.19
CA ILE A 158 11.83 -12.62 -12.81
C ILE A 158 12.94 -12.10 -11.91
N ASN A 159 12.66 -11.01 -11.21
CA ASN A 159 13.50 -10.44 -10.18
C ASN A 159 13.01 -10.88 -8.80
N VAL A 160 13.83 -11.56 -8.00
CA VAL A 160 13.43 -12.12 -6.71
C VAL A 160 14.19 -11.50 -5.56
N HIS A 161 13.42 -10.95 -4.61
CA HIS A 161 13.91 -10.51 -3.31
C HIS A 161 13.68 -11.61 -2.27
N PHE A 162 14.78 -12.10 -1.70
CA PHE A 162 14.72 -13.14 -0.68
C PHE A 162 14.78 -12.54 0.72
N LEU A 163 13.90 -12.99 1.60
CA LEU A 163 13.94 -12.72 3.04
C LEU A 163 13.69 -14.00 3.80
N ASN A 164 14.32 -14.14 4.97
CA ASN A 164 13.83 -15.13 5.93
C ASN A 164 12.69 -14.55 6.77
N SER A 165 11.96 -15.43 7.47
CA SER A 165 10.79 -15.04 8.27
C SER A 165 11.10 -13.97 9.32
N ASN A 166 12.28 -14.01 9.94
CA ASN A 166 12.70 -13.03 10.93
C ASN A 166 13.05 -11.68 10.28
N GLN A 167 13.74 -11.70 9.14
CA GLN A 167 14.00 -10.51 8.35
C GLN A 167 12.69 -9.87 7.90
N ALA A 168 11.75 -10.65 7.36
CA ALA A 168 10.46 -10.14 6.92
C ALA A 168 9.68 -9.46 8.07
N ARG A 169 9.70 -10.02 9.28
CA ARG A 169 9.09 -9.39 10.47
C ARG A 169 9.78 -8.11 10.88
N ASN A 170 11.12 -8.11 10.91
CA ASN A 170 11.91 -6.94 11.30
C ASN A 170 11.81 -5.82 10.27
N GLU A 171 11.86 -6.17 8.99
CA GLU A 171 11.79 -5.23 7.88
C GLU A 171 10.37 -4.72 7.60
N PHE A 172 9.33 -5.47 7.95
CA PHE A 172 7.94 -5.05 7.76
C PHE A 172 7.64 -3.65 8.27
N ASN A 173 8.29 -3.25 9.35
CA ASN A 173 8.09 -1.96 9.96
C ASN A 173 9.21 -0.95 9.68
N LYS A 174 10.30 -1.39 9.06
CA LYS A 174 11.49 -0.56 8.82
C LYS A 174 11.70 -0.27 7.33
N ASN A 175 11.26 -1.19 6.47
CA ASN A 175 11.49 -1.15 5.04
C ASN A 175 10.14 -1.00 4.31
N GLU A 176 9.97 0.14 3.65
CA GLU A 176 8.72 0.48 2.99
C GLU A 176 8.42 -0.44 1.79
N LEU A 177 9.45 -0.89 1.07
CA LEU A 177 9.27 -1.83 -0.03
C LEU A 177 8.69 -3.15 0.47
N ILE A 178 9.29 -3.71 1.52
CA ILE A 178 8.84 -4.98 2.12
C ILE A 178 7.44 -4.84 2.70
N ARG A 179 7.19 -3.73 3.39
CA ARG A 179 5.86 -3.41 3.91
C ARG A 179 4.82 -3.34 2.80
N THR A 180 5.14 -2.64 1.71
CA THR A 180 4.24 -2.50 0.57
C THR A 180 4.01 -3.83 -0.12
N ALA A 181 5.05 -4.61 -0.36
CA ALA A 181 4.92 -5.94 -0.93
C ALA A 181 3.99 -6.81 -0.08
N LEU A 182 4.18 -6.84 1.24
CA LEU A 182 3.35 -7.61 2.16
C LEU A 182 1.90 -7.13 2.27
N ILE A 183 1.65 -5.82 2.15
CA ILE A 183 0.32 -5.21 2.31
C ILE A 183 -0.45 -5.14 1.00
N SER A 184 0.19 -4.67 -0.07
CA SER A 184 -0.46 -4.30 -1.33
C SER A 184 -0.05 -5.17 -2.52
N GLY A 185 0.96 -6.03 -2.35
CA GLY A 185 1.35 -7.02 -3.34
C GLY A 185 0.28 -8.07 -3.58
N ILE A 186 0.37 -8.77 -4.70
CA ILE A 186 -0.51 -9.89 -5.05
C ILE A 186 0.04 -11.14 -4.36
N LEU A 187 -0.69 -11.65 -3.39
CA LEU A 187 -0.32 -12.83 -2.65
C LEU A 187 -0.59 -14.10 -3.48
N VAL A 188 0.48 -14.77 -3.90
CA VAL A 188 0.42 -15.99 -4.74
C VAL A 188 0.46 -17.26 -3.89
N TYR A 189 1.24 -17.26 -2.79
CA TYR A 189 1.41 -18.41 -1.91
C TYR A 189 1.73 -17.98 -0.47
N GLY A 190 1.34 -18.78 0.53
CA GLY A 190 1.77 -18.61 1.91
C GLY A 190 1.02 -17.53 2.70
N GLY A 191 -0.27 -17.34 2.43
CA GLY A 191 -1.08 -16.28 3.04
C GLY A 191 -1.09 -16.28 4.56
N ASP A 192 -1.21 -17.43 5.21
CA ASP A 192 -1.21 -17.50 6.67
C ASP A 192 0.12 -17.03 7.25
N HIS A 193 1.23 -17.37 6.60
CA HIS A 193 2.56 -16.90 7.02
C HIS A 193 2.71 -15.38 6.89
N VAL A 194 2.23 -14.80 5.78
CA VAL A 194 2.19 -13.34 5.59
C VAL A 194 1.35 -12.68 6.67
N ARG A 195 0.19 -13.24 7.01
CA ARG A 195 -0.67 -12.72 8.07
C ARG A 195 0.04 -12.71 9.44
N GLU A 196 0.78 -13.75 9.76
CA GLU A 196 1.55 -13.83 11.02
C GLU A 196 2.68 -12.78 11.06
N ILE A 197 3.36 -12.53 9.94
CA ILE A 197 4.35 -11.46 9.84
C ILE A 197 3.70 -10.08 10.09
N MET A 198 2.56 -9.82 9.46
CA MET A 198 1.85 -8.54 9.59
C MET A 198 1.29 -8.26 10.98
N LYS A 199 1.12 -9.28 11.83
CA LYS A 199 0.70 -9.12 13.23
C LYS A 199 1.84 -8.66 14.14
N SER A 200 3.09 -8.73 13.70
CA SER A 200 4.23 -8.38 14.53
C SER A 200 4.21 -6.88 14.85
N PRO A 201 4.31 -6.47 16.13
CA PRO A 201 4.47 -5.08 16.48
C PRO A 201 5.84 -4.59 16.02
N GLY A 202 5.89 -3.42 15.42
CA GLY A 202 7.13 -2.83 14.97
C GLY A 202 7.10 -1.32 14.86
N ASP A 203 8.29 -0.73 14.91
CA ASP A 203 8.48 0.71 14.83
C ASP A 203 8.22 1.24 13.42
N LEU A 204 7.30 2.16 13.34
CA LEU A 204 6.89 2.83 12.12
C LEU A 204 7.88 3.95 11.80
N LYS A 205 8.52 3.92 10.62
CA LYS A 205 9.42 4.98 10.17
C LYS A 205 8.73 5.98 9.21
N GLU A 206 9.44 6.98 8.80
CA GLU A 206 9.05 8.19 8.06
C GLU A 206 7.67 8.20 7.35
N LEU A 207 7.42 7.32 6.38
CA LEU A 207 6.14 7.32 5.64
C LEU A 207 4.94 6.91 6.47
N SER A 208 5.08 6.00 7.41
CA SER A 208 3.98 5.64 8.28
C SER A 208 3.76 6.69 9.38
N PHE A 209 4.80 7.38 9.82
CA PHE A 209 4.65 8.57 10.66
C PHE A 209 3.89 9.68 9.91
N ILE A 210 4.26 9.94 8.67
CA ILE A 210 3.51 10.85 7.77
C ILE A 210 2.06 10.39 7.64
N ARG A 211 1.81 9.10 7.39
CA ARG A 211 0.45 8.53 7.27
C ARG A 211 -0.38 8.74 8.53
N GLU A 212 0.16 8.45 9.71
CA GLU A 212 -0.57 8.65 10.98
C GLU A 212 -0.91 10.14 11.22
N ARG A 213 -0.05 11.05 10.80
CA ARG A 213 -0.32 12.49 10.89
C ARG A 213 -1.37 12.95 9.89
N ILE A 214 -1.38 12.42 8.67
CA ILE A 214 -2.47 12.65 7.71
C ILE A 214 -3.80 12.16 8.30
N ASN A 215 -3.82 10.97 8.87
CA ASN A 215 -5.00 10.43 9.55
C ASN A 215 -5.43 11.31 10.74
N ALA A 216 -4.50 11.88 11.49
CA ALA A 216 -4.78 12.83 12.58
C ALA A 216 -5.40 14.13 12.04
N ALA A 217 -4.84 14.70 10.97
CA ALA A 217 -5.41 15.87 10.30
C ALA A 217 -6.83 15.60 9.79
N THR A 218 -7.08 14.43 9.21
CA THR A 218 -8.41 13.99 8.76
C THR A 218 -9.41 13.92 9.93
N ARG A 219 -8.99 13.41 11.10
CA ARG A 219 -9.85 13.37 12.30
C ARG A 219 -10.15 14.76 12.84
N ASN A 220 -9.16 15.65 12.90
CA ASN A 220 -9.37 17.03 13.36
C ASN A 220 -10.30 17.80 12.41
N TYR A 221 -10.14 17.64 11.10
CA TYR A 221 -11.04 18.23 10.12
C TYR A 221 -12.48 17.72 10.30
N ALA A 222 -12.66 16.44 10.54
CA ALA A 222 -13.97 15.85 10.81
C ALA A 222 -14.61 16.40 12.09
N ASN A 223 -13.80 16.76 13.10
CA ASN A 223 -14.22 17.44 14.33
C ASN A 223 -14.46 18.95 14.14
N LYS A 224 -14.30 19.50 12.92
CA LYS A 224 -14.36 20.93 12.61
C LYS A 224 -13.25 21.77 13.27
N ASP A 225 -12.19 21.13 13.73
CA ASP A 225 -10.99 21.79 14.22
C ASP A 225 -10.07 22.10 13.03
N HIS A 226 -10.40 23.19 12.32
CA HIS A 226 -9.68 23.60 11.12
C HIS A 226 -8.30 24.19 11.42
N GLU A 227 -8.11 24.75 12.60
CA GLU A 227 -6.83 25.34 13.02
C GLU A 227 -5.79 24.24 13.27
N SER A 228 -6.06 23.30 14.16
CA SER A 228 -5.18 22.16 14.37
C SER A 228 -5.00 21.30 13.11
N THR A 229 -6.01 21.21 12.26
CA THR A 229 -5.88 20.54 10.96
C THR A 229 -4.83 21.21 10.09
N LYS A 230 -4.86 22.54 9.96
CA LYS A 230 -3.88 23.33 9.19
C LYS A 230 -2.46 23.14 9.72
N GLU A 231 -2.29 23.24 11.04
CA GLU A 231 -0.96 23.06 11.68
C GLU A 231 -0.35 21.70 11.35
N ILE A 232 -1.15 20.63 11.48
CA ILE A 232 -0.70 19.28 11.14
C ILE A 232 -0.39 19.16 9.65
N VAL A 233 -1.26 19.69 8.76
CA VAL A 233 -1.05 19.65 7.31
C VAL A 233 0.26 20.31 6.94
N PHE A 234 0.52 21.54 7.39
CA PHE A 234 1.76 22.25 7.07
C PHE A 234 3.00 21.51 7.55
N SER A 235 2.95 20.97 8.76
CA SER A 235 4.06 20.17 9.27
C SER A 235 4.27 18.86 8.51
N VAL A 236 3.22 18.21 8.04
CA VAL A 236 3.30 17.01 7.18
C VAL A 236 3.84 17.35 5.79
N VAL A 237 3.41 18.48 5.24
CA VAL A 237 3.90 18.99 3.95
C VAL A 237 5.41 19.26 4.00
N GLU A 238 5.92 19.83 5.10
CA GLU A 238 7.37 20.00 5.32
C GLU A 238 8.10 18.65 5.38
N ASP A 239 7.55 17.65 6.06
CA ASP A 239 8.12 16.30 6.13
C ASP A 239 8.12 15.62 4.75
N MET A 240 7.03 15.74 3.98
CA MET A 240 6.94 15.25 2.62
C MET A 240 7.96 15.93 1.69
N ALA A 241 8.09 17.24 1.78
CA ALA A 241 9.06 18.01 1.00
C ALA A 241 10.49 17.55 1.25
N PHE A 242 10.84 17.34 2.51
CA PHE A 242 12.17 16.84 2.89
C PHE A 242 12.42 15.43 2.36
N LEU A 243 11.42 14.56 2.43
CA LEU A 243 11.50 13.23 1.87
C LEU A 243 11.64 13.23 0.34
N VAL A 244 10.90 14.10 -0.37
CA VAL A 244 11.03 14.29 -1.81
C VAL A 244 12.43 14.75 -2.18
N CYS A 245 12.99 15.76 -1.49
CA CYS A 245 14.37 16.20 -1.73
C CYS A 245 15.35 15.04 -1.62
N LYS A 246 15.24 14.22 -0.57
CA LYS A 246 16.06 13.03 -0.38
C LYS A 246 15.90 12.02 -1.53
N LEU A 247 14.67 11.79 -2.00
CA LEU A 247 14.40 10.87 -3.13
C LEU A 247 14.90 11.39 -4.48
N GLU A 248 14.91 12.71 -4.66
CA GLU A 248 15.38 13.34 -5.91
C GLU A 248 16.88 13.70 -5.88
N GLY A 249 17.60 13.34 -4.81
CA GLY A 249 19.01 13.70 -4.67
C GLY A 249 19.25 15.20 -4.53
N VAL A 250 18.27 15.94 -4.03
CA VAL A 250 18.35 17.38 -3.78
C VAL A 250 18.75 17.61 -2.33
N ASP A 251 19.93 18.18 -2.10
CA ASP A 251 20.38 18.50 -0.75
C ASP A 251 19.48 19.56 -0.13
N ALA A 252 18.87 19.24 1.01
CA ALA A 252 18.07 20.15 1.80
C ALA A 252 18.62 20.21 3.24
N LEU A 253 18.95 21.42 3.71
CA LEU A 253 19.52 21.64 5.04
C LEU A 253 18.45 21.64 6.14
N SER A 254 17.20 21.88 5.79
CA SER A 254 16.07 21.90 6.71
C SER A 254 14.76 21.59 5.96
N ARG A 255 13.68 21.31 6.72
CA ARG A 255 12.33 21.12 6.17
C ARG A 255 11.81 22.35 5.40
N LYS A 256 12.08 23.56 5.91
CA LYS A 256 11.71 24.80 5.22
C LYS A 256 12.53 25.04 3.94
N ASP A 257 13.82 24.69 3.97
CA ASP A 257 14.67 24.72 2.78
C ASP A 257 14.18 23.72 1.72
N ALA A 258 13.74 22.53 2.16
CA ALA A 258 13.15 21.53 1.29
C ALA A 258 11.91 22.06 0.54
N LEU A 259 10.98 22.73 1.21
CA LEU A 259 9.80 23.35 0.59
C LEU A 259 10.18 24.36 -0.52
N SER A 260 11.20 25.17 -0.27
CA SER A 260 11.72 26.12 -1.28
C SER A 260 12.29 25.38 -2.50
N LYS A 261 12.97 24.26 -2.28
CA LYS A 261 13.63 23.50 -3.36
C LYS A 261 12.66 22.68 -4.20
N ILE A 262 11.66 22.06 -3.57
CA ILE A 262 10.63 21.30 -4.32
C ILE A 262 9.73 22.17 -5.18
N SER A 263 9.62 23.48 -4.90
CA SER A 263 8.88 24.42 -5.77
C SER A 263 9.39 24.43 -7.20
N LYS A 264 10.65 24.03 -7.42
CA LYS A 264 11.31 23.88 -8.72
C LYS A 264 11.01 22.53 -9.39
N LEU A 265 10.44 21.58 -8.67
CA LEU A 265 10.06 20.27 -9.17
C LEU A 265 8.58 20.29 -9.54
N ASN A 266 8.27 20.40 -10.84
CA ASN A 266 6.88 20.57 -11.33
C ASN A 266 5.88 19.60 -10.71
N GLU A 267 6.29 18.35 -10.51
CA GLU A 267 5.45 17.27 -9.99
C GLU A 267 5.01 17.49 -8.52
N TYR A 268 5.83 18.18 -7.71
CA TYR A 268 5.61 18.40 -6.28
C TYR A 268 5.40 19.88 -5.93
N LYS A 269 5.37 20.76 -6.91
CA LYS A 269 5.21 22.21 -6.73
C LYS A 269 3.99 22.54 -5.88
N VAL A 270 2.92 21.77 -6.00
CA VAL A 270 1.68 21.95 -5.25
C VAL A 270 1.89 21.93 -3.72
N LEU A 271 2.90 21.24 -3.21
CA LEU A 271 3.24 21.24 -1.77
C LEU A 271 3.70 22.63 -1.31
N SER A 272 4.37 23.41 -2.17
CA SER A 272 4.79 24.78 -1.84
C SER A 272 3.66 25.82 -1.99
N GLU A 273 2.49 25.41 -2.48
CA GLU A 273 1.32 26.25 -2.73
C GLU A 273 0.12 25.86 -1.85
N MET A 274 0.35 25.06 -0.80
CA MET A 274 -0.73 24.55 0.07
C MET A 274 -1.54 25.62 0.76
N ASP A 275 -0.95 26.79 1.03
CA ASP A 275 -1.61 27.96 1.61
C ASP A 275 -2.73 28.54 0.74
N LYS A 276 -2.74 28.26 -0.57
CA LYS A 276 -3.77 28.69 -1.52
C LYS A 276 -5.04 27.84 -1.46
N PHE A 277 -5.03 26.71 -0.76
CA PHE A 277 -6.15 25.78 -0.70
C PHE A 277 -6.98 25.96 0.58
N ASN A 278 -8.27 25.64 0.50
CA ASN A 278 -9.06 25.43 1.71
C ASN A 278 -8.66 24.11 2.39
N VAL A 279 -8.98 23.95 3.67
CA VAL A 279 -8.50 22.82 4.49
C VAL A 279 -8.91 21.47 3.92
N GLY A 280 -10.10 21.34 3.35
CA GLY A 280 -10.57 20.10 2.73
C GLY A 280 -9.71 19.73 1.50
N ASN A 281 -9.46 20.70 0.64
CA ASN A 281 -8.62 20.50 -0.54
C ASN A 281 -7.15 20.23 -0.17
N MET A 282 -6.64 20.85 0.92
CA MET A 282 -5.30 20.54 1.45
C MET A 282 -5.16 19.06 1.78
N LEU A 283 -6.17 18.46 2.42
CA LEU A 283 -6.15 17.04 2.75
C LEU A 283 -6.16 16.14 1.51
N GLU A 284 -6.97 16.47 0.50
CA GLU A 284 -7.00 15.74 -0.78
C GLU A 284 -5.65 15.79 -1.49
N VAL A 285 -5.06 16.99 -1.64
CA VAL A 285 -3.75 17.19 -2.26
C VAL A 285 -2.66 16.43 -1.50
N MET A 286 -2.69 16.49 -0.17
CA MET A 286 -1.72 15.78 0.68
C MET A 286 -1.81 14.26 0.49
N GLU A 287 -3.01 13.68 0.37
CA GLU A 287 -3.21 12.27 0.08
C GLU A 287 -2.64 11.88 -1.30
N ASP A 288 -2.92 12.67 -2.33
CA ASP A 288 -2.43 12.42 -3.68
C ASP A 288 -0.90 12.46 -3.75
N ILE A 289 -0.28 13.45 -3.11
CA ILE A 289 1.18 13.54 -3.04
C ILE A 289 1.78 12.42 -2.20
N TYR A 290 1.16 12.05 -1.08
CA TYR A 290 1.61 10.90 -0.30
C TYR A 290 1.66 9.63 -1.16
N ILE A 291 0.62 9.35 -1.94
CA ILE A 291 0.57 8.20 -2.84
C ILE A 291 1.67 8.27 -3.90
N LYS A 292 1.93 9.46 -4.48
CA LYS A 292 3.02 9.65 -5.44
C LYS A 292 4.39 9.38 -4.83
N ILE A 293 4.68 9.95 -3.64
CA ILE A 293 5.94 9.72 -2.92
C ILE A 293 6.11 8.24 -2.59
N PHE A 294 5.05 7.61 -2.10
CA PHE A 294 4.99 6.20 -1.78
C PHE A 294 5.37 5.33 -2.99
N ASN A 295 4.68 5.55 -4.13
CA ASN A 295 4.95 4.80 -5.36
C ASN A 295 6.37 5.04 -5.89
N ARG A 296 6.87 6.29 -5.84
CA ARG A 296 8.20 6.62 -6.34
C ARG A 296 9.32 6.05 -5.48
N LYS A 297 9.12 5.99 -4.16
CA LYS A 297 10.05 5.35 -3.23
C LYS A 297 10.18 3.84 -3.51
N ILE A 298 9.08 3.21 -3.94
CA ILE A 298 9.06 1.80 -4.35
C ILE A 298 9.81 1.60 -5.68
N LEU A 299 9.55 2.45 -6.68
CA LEU A 299 10.10 2.30 -8.03
C LEU A 299 11.62 2.56 -8.10
N LYS A 300 12.17 3.44 -7.26
CA LYS A 300 13.61 3.74 -7.25
C LYS A 300 14.48 2.66 -6.59
N GLY A 301 13.89 1.65 -5.97
CA GLY A 301 14.64 0.49 -5.44
C GLY A 301 15.68 0.81 -4.36
N GLU A 302 15.65 2.02 -3.77
CA GLU A 302 16.66 2.53 -2.83
C GLU A 302 16.81 1.72 -1.52
N TYR A 303 16.15 0.58 -1.43
CA TYR A 303 16.16 -0.30 -0.26
C TYR A 303 16.86 -1.66 -0.50
N ILE A 304 17.51 -1.86 -1.65
CA ILE A 304 18.04 -3.19 -2.02
C ILE A 304 19.57 -3.28 -1.88
N GLU A 305 20.26 -2.14 -1.79
CA GLU A 305 21.72 -2.12 -1.57
C GLU A 305 22.05 -1.53 -0.18
N ARG A 306 21.87 -2.32 0.87
CA ARG A 306 22.68 -2.25 2.10
C ARG A 306 22.51 -3.50 2.94
#